data_2c258e40026f69db11f3a1fa1335d977
#
_entry.id   2c258e40026f69db11f3a1fa1335d977
#
_cell.length_a   1.000
_cell.length_b   1.000
_cell.length_c   1.000
_cell.angle_alpha   90.00
_cell.angle_beta   90.00
_cell.angle_gamma   90.00
#
_symmetry.space_group_name_H-M   'P 1'
#
loop_
_entity.id
_entity.type
_entity.pdbx_description
1 polymer ?
#
loop_
_entity_poly.entity_id
_entity_poly.type
_entity_poly.pdbx_seq_one_letter_code
_entity_poly.pdbx_strand_id
1 'polypeptide(L)'
;MKIGREARTVMVIRISFGEMELDLMILLVALALLATMILNQLVSARIAKPLKKLNDSVKEWEAGNLEPDIYVGGSLEVAHLGKTLQSTVAQIRQLMKDIVTEQEEKRKSELDALQSQINPHFLYNTLDSIVWMITGERYREAVFMITQLGSLFRVSLSRGKTIISIEDEIRHAQNYMSIQKIRYKNAFQVEFQVEPEVQQCCTVKLVLQPLLENAIYYGMEYMDGEGEILVKGYEKDGDIYLEVQDNGLGMPEEEAAKLLTESSRERKRGSGVGLINVDSRIRLRFGKEYGLLIESHPDEGMKVTIHIPAIPYTEENQQLLEEGKYKAKEEKS
;
A
#
# COMPACT_ATOMS: atom_id res chain seq x y z
N MET A 1 -43.10 96.12 54.12
CA MET A 1 -43.90 95.12 53.42
C MET A 1 -43.40 94.81 52.00
N LYS A 2 -42.38 95.49 51.42
CA LYS A 2 -41.83 95.24 50.09
C LYS A 2 -40.72 94.18 50.07
N ILE A 3 -39.86 94.07 51.10
CA ILE A 3 -38.70 93.14 51.20
C ILE A 3 -39.16 91.68 51.25
N GLY A 4 -40.29 91.33 51.86
CA GLY A 4 -40.76 89.95 51.92
C GLY A 4 -41.35 89.39 50.60
N ARG A 5 -41.75 90.24 49.67
CA ARG A 5 -42.26 89.83 48.37
C ARG A 5 -41.12 89.49 47.40
N GLU A 6 -40.00 90.27 47.41
CA GLU A 6 -38.86 90.00 46.57
C GLU A 6 -38.11 88.72 46.97
N ALA A 7 -37.92 88.45 48.30
CA ALA A 7 -37.33 87.24 48.79
C ALA A 7 -38.15 86.00 48.46
N ARG A 8 -39.52 86.03 48.52
CA ARG A 8 -40.39 84.93 48.04
C ARG A 8 -40.27 84.66 46.56
N THR A 9 -40.21 85.75 45.72
CA THR A 9 -40.15 85.63 44.28
C THR A 9 -38.77 85.01 43.86
N VAL A 10 -37.66 85.45 44.45
CA VAL A 10 -36.35 84.85 44.23
C VAL A 10 -36.28 83.40 44.70
N MET A 11 -36.87 83.06 45.82
CA MET A 11 -36.90 81.68 46.32
C MET A 11 -37.78 80.75 45.44
N VAL A 12 -38.96 81.22 44.93
CA VAL A 12 -39.77 80.46 44.00
C VAL A 12 -39.09 80.29 42.66
N ILE A 13 -38.39 81.29 42.13
CA ILE A 13 -37.58 81.17 40.88
C ILE A 13 -36.44 80.19 41.07
N ARG A 14 -35.75 80.24 42.21
CA ARG A 14 -34.64 79.29 42.48
C ARG A 14 -35.10 77.85 42.69
N ILE A 15 -36.25 77.60 43.29
CA ILE A 15 -36.89 76.28 43.41
C ILE A 15 -37.30 75.80 42.02
N SER A 16 -37.97 76.67 41.22
CA SER A 16 -38.38 76.33 39.85
C SER A 16 -37.21 76.02 38.90
N PHE A 17 -36.12 76.80 39.04
CA PHE A 17 -34.85 76.47 38.28
C PHE A 17 -34.23 75.17 38.76
N GLY A 18 -34.21 74.87 40.06
CA GLY A 18 -33.72 73.59 40.62
C GLY A 18 -34.54 72.40 40.18
N GLU A 19 -35.84 72.49 40.14
CA GLU A 19 -36.76 71.44 39.63
C GLU A 19 -36.60 71.25 38.12
N MET A 20 -36.40 72.31 37.35
CA MET A 20 -36.09 72.23 35.88
C MET A 20 -34.75 71.60 35.59
N GLU A 21 -33.75 71.85 36.41
CA GLU A 21 -32.44 71.19 36.30
C GLU A 21 -32.52 69.69 36.65
N LEU A 22 -33.32 69.30 37.65
CA LEU A 22 -33.52 67.91 38.06
C LEU A 22 -34.30 67.15 36.98
N ASP A 23 -35.38 67.69 36.40
CA ASP A 23 -36.15 67.10 35.32
C ASP A 23 -35.32 66.89 34.06
N LEU A 24 -34.43 67.87 33.70
CA LEU A 24 -33.50 67.75 32.61
C LEU A 24 -32.44 66.61 32.83
N MET A 25 -31.95 66.50 34.07
CA MET A 25 -31.02 65.45 34.44
C MET A 25 -31.68 64.07 34.37
N ILE A 26 -32.96 63.91 34.85
CA ILE A 26 -33.71 62.68 34.73
C ILE A 26 -33.95 62.30 33.25
N LEU A 27 -34.31 63.30 32.43
CA LEU A 27 -34.47 63.06 30.99
C LEU A 27 -33.22 62.61 30.32
N LEU A 28 -32.03 63.20 30.62
CA LEU A 28 -30.72 62.80 30.08
C LEU A 28 -30.34 61.39 30.51
N VAL A 29 -30.59 61.02 31.78
CA VAL A 29 -30.32 59.66 32.27
C VAL A 29 -31.26 58.65 31.58
N ALA A 30 -32.54 58.99 31.42
CA ALA A 30 -33.50 58.13 30.70
C ALA A 30 -33.09 57.94 29.24
N LEU A 31 -32.64 59.00 28.55
CA LEU A 31 -32.19 58.98 27.19
C LEU A 31 -30.90 58.11 27.05
N ALA A 32 -29.96 58.23 28.00
CA ALA A 32 -28.74 57.41 28.07
C ALA A 32 -29.07 55.91 28.28
N LEU A 33 -30.01 55.61 29.18
CA LEU A 33 -30.47 54.22 29.39
C LEU A 33 -31.16 53.66 28.15
N LEU A 34 -32.00 54.44 27.47
CA LEU A 34 -32.60 54.03 26.21
C LEU A 34 -31.57 53.78 25.13
N ALA A 35 -30.58 54.67 24.97
CA ALA A 35 -29.51 54.52 24.02
C ALA A 35 -28.65 53.26 24.28
N THR A 36 -28.30 53.00 25.53
CA THR A 36 -27.57 51.78 25.92
C THR A 36 -28.41 50.50 25.68
N MET A 37 -29.72 50.56 25.93
CA MET A 37 -30.63 49.44 25.65
C MET A 37 -30.70 49.13 24.14
N ILE A 38 -30.84 50.15 23.30
CA ILE A 38 -30.83 50.01 21.82
C ILE A 38 -29.48 49.49 21.36
N LEU A 39 -28.35 50.02 21.83
CA LEU A 39 -27.01 49.57 21.47
C LEU A 39 -26.83 48.11 21.85
N ASN A 40 -27.23 47.71 23.05
CA ASN A 40 -27.14 46.30 23.50
C ASN A 40 -27.99 45.37 22.63
N GLN A 41 -29.20 45.78 22.21
CA GLN A 41 -29.99 44.99 21.28
C GLN A 41 -29.35 44.87 19.89
N LEU A 42 -28.72 45.92 19.36
CA LEU A 42 -28.02 45.90 18.07
C LEU A 42 -26.81 45.01 18.12
N VAL A 43 -26.00 45.09 19.17
CA VAL A 43 -24.80 44.23 19.37
C VAL A 43 -25.24 42.78 19.54
N SER A 44 -26.24 42.51 20.34
CA SER A 44 -26.78 41.16 20.54
C SER A 44 -27.29 40.53 19.23
N ALA A 45 -28.01 41.29 18.42
CA ALA A 45 -28.58 40.82 17.16
C ALA A 45 -27.52 40.59 16.07
N ARG A 46 -26.48 41.40 15.99
CA ARG A 46 -25.47 41.37 14.91
C ARG A 46 -24.27 40.54 15.25
N ILE A 47 -23.94 40.33 16.52
CA ILE A 47 -22.71 39.64 16.94
C ILE A 47 -23.04 38.47 17.85
N ALA A 48 -23.68 38.67 19.01
CA ALA A 48 -23.81 37.62 20.02
C ALA A 48 -24.67 36.44 19.56
N LYS A 49 -25.84 36.68 18.97
CA LYS A 49 -26.73 35.60 18.49
C LYS A 49 -26.12 34.83 17.31
N PRO A 50 -25.57 35.47 16.24
CA PRO A 50 -24.89 34.80 15.17
C PRO A 50 -23.69 33.95 15.64
N LEU A 51 -22.83 34.50 16.52
CA LEU A 51 -21.71 33.79 17.08
C LEU A 51 -22.12 32.56 17.90
N LYS A 52 -23.22 32.68 18.68
CA LYS A 52 -23.75 31.53 19.41
C LYS A 52 -24.21 30.42 18.45
N LYS A 53 -24.92 30.76 17.37
CA LYS A 53 -25.36 29.79 16.36
C LYS A 53 -24.17 29.10 15.70
N LEU A 54 -23.13 29.85 15.36
CA LEU A 54 -21.91 29.30 14.81
C LEU A 54 -21.22 28.33 15.79
N ASN A 55 -21.16 28.70 17.08
CA ASN A 55 -20.60 27.84 18.12
C ASN A 55 -21.43 26.56 18.31
N ASP A 56 -22.78 26.66 18.22
CA ASP A 56 -23.65 25.48 18.31
C ASP A 56 -23.42 24.52 17.12
N SER A 57 -23.22 25.04 15.89
CA SER A 57 -22.82 24.23 14.72
C SER A 57 -21.47 23.53 14.93
N VAL A 58 -20.49 24.19 15.55
CA VAL A 58 -19.19 23.60 15.87
C VAL A 58 -19.31 22.45 16.85
N LYS A 59 -20.19 22.63 17.89
CA LYS A 59 -20.43 21.56 18.88
C LYS A 59 -21.08 20.32 18.27
N GLU A 60 -22.00 20.51 17.30
CA GLU A 60 -22.55 19.37 16.56
C GLU A 60 -21.48 18.60 15.82
N TRP A 61 -20.51 19.31 15.21
CA TRP A 61 -19.37 18.69 14.55
C TRP A 61 -18.44 17.96 15.54
N GLU A 62 -18.12 18.58 16.68
CA GLU A 62 -17.35 17.95 17.77
C GLU A 62 -18.04 16.70 18.33
N ALA A 63 -19.37 16.68 18.34
CA ALA A 63 -20.17 15.51 18.74
C ALA A 63 -20.19 14.37 17.71
N GLY A 64 -19.47 14.53 16.57
CA GLY A 64 -19.34 13.50 15.54
C GLY A 64 -20.32 13.62 14.38
N ASN A 65 -21.15 14.68 14.32
CA ASN A 65 -21.95 14.98 13.15
C ASN A 65 -21.04 15.45 12.01
N LEU A 66 -20.78 14.59 11.04
CA LEU A 66 -19.92 14.91 9.89
C LEU A 66 -20.60 15.85 8.87
N GLU A 67 -21.91 16.14 9.04
CA GLU A 67 -22.70 17.02 8.17
C GLU A 67 -23.42 18.13 8.97
N PRO A 68 -22.66 18.93 9.77
CA PRO A 68 -23.29 20.03 10.50
C PRO A 68 -23.74 21.12 9.52
N ASP A 69 -24.91 21.72 9.80
CA ASP A 69 -25.34 22.92 9.11
C ASP A 69 -24.60 24.14 9.70
N ILE A 70 -23.51 24.52 9.06
CA ILE A 70 -22.64 25.63 9.51
C ILE A 70 -23.36 26.94 9.25
N TYR A 71 -23.73 27.65 10.34
CA TYR A 71 -24.36 28.94 10.24
C TYR A 71 -23.46 29.99 9.56
N VAL A 72 -23.99 30.64 8.51
CA VAL A 72 -23.30 31.72 7.78
C VAL A 72 -24.21 32.97 7.84
N GLY A 73 -23.88 33.92 8.71
CA GLY A 73 -24.65 35.18 8.84
C GLY A 73 -24.16 36.04 10.00
N GLY A 74 -24.81 37.21 10.19
CA GLY A 74 -24.40 38.19 11.20
C GLY A 74 -23.59 39.35 10.62
N SER A 75 -22.59 39.85 11.34
CA SER A 75 -21.66 40.86 10.80
C SER A 75 -20.80 40.22 9.70
N LEU A 76 -20.13 41.07 8.92
CA LEU A 76 -19.30 40.66 7.79
C LEU A 76 -18.18 39.68 8.25
N GLU A 77 -17.63 39.92 9.43
CA GLU A 77 -16.59 39.11 10.05
C GLU A 77 -17.11 37.75 10.49
N VAL A 78 -18.29 37.70 11.11
CA VAL A 78 -18.93 36.45 11.56
C VAL A 78 -19.36 35.61 10.36
N ALA A 79 -19.92 36.24 9.33
CA ALA A 79 -20.29 35.55 8.10
C ALA A 79 -19.06 34.99 7.36
N HIS A 80 -17.96 35.75 7.35
CA HIS A 80 -16.69 35.28 6.78
C HIS A 80 -16.13 34.06 7.56
N LEU A 81 -16.14 34.13 8.89
CA LEU A 81 -15.73 33.01 9.75
C LEU A 81 -16.60 31.76 9.49
N GLY A 82 -17.89 31.91 9.38
CA GLY A 82 -18.82 30.81 9.05
C GLY A 82 -18.50 30.16 7.70
N LYS A 83 -18.26 30.98 6.65
CA LYS A 83 -17.85 30.46 5.34
C LYS A 83 -16.51 29.72 5.38
N THR A 84 -15.53 30.27 6.07
CA THR A 84 -14.22 29.63 6.22
C THR A 84 -14.36 28.28 6.93
N LEU A 85 -15.12 28.22 8.01
CA LEU A 85 -15.37 26.99 8.73
C LEU A 85 -16.10 25.95 7.85
N GLN A 86 -17.14 26.37 7.12
CA GLN A 86 -17.85 25.52 6.17
C GLN A 86 -16.91 24.92 5.11
N SER A 87 -16.03 25.74 4.53
CA SER A 87 -15.01 25.28 3.57
C SER A 87 -14.03 24.30 4.20
N THR A 88 -13.56 24.58 5.41
CA THR A 88 -12.62 23.71 6.12
C THR A 88 -13.24 22.33 6.43
N VAL A 89 -14.50 22.32 6.92
CA VAL A 89 -15.22 21.06 7.19
C VAL A 89 -15.43 20.27 5.89
N ALA A 90 -15.77 20.94 4.79
CA ALA A 90 -15.88 20.30 3.48
C ALA A 90 -14.55 19.70 3.00
N GLN A 91 -13.43 20.41 3.18
CA GLN A 91 -12.10 19.89 2.84
C GLN A 91 -11.70 18.68 3.70
N ILE A 92 -11.95 18.73 5.01
CA ILE A 92 -11.68 17.59 5.90
C ILE A 92 -12.49 16.37 5.48
N ARG A 93 -13.77 16.55 5.15
CA ARG A 93 -14.65 15.48 4.66
C ARG A 93 -14.10 14.84 3.38
N GLN A 94 -13.65 15.68 2.43
CA GLN A 94 -13.06 15.19 1.20
C GLN A 94 -11.78 14.38 1.48
N LEU A 95 -10.88 14.89 2.33
CA LEU A 95 -9.67 14.18 2.71
C LEU A 95 -9.95 12.84 3.41
N MET A 96 -10.97 12.77 4.28
CA MET A 96 -11.38 11.52 4.91
C MET A 96 -11.89 10.50 3.89
N LYS A 97 -12.67 10.95 2.90
CA LYS A 97 -13.14 10.09 1.81
C LYS A 97 -11.99 9.58 0.95
N ASP A 98 -11.05 10.44 0.62
CA ASP A 98 -9.86 10.07 -0.17
C ASP A 98 -9.01 9.04 0.58
N ILE A 99 -8.77 9.21 1.89
CA ILE A 99 -8.05 8.24 2.73
C ILE A 99 -8.76 6.88 2.75
N VAL A 100 -10.09 6.85 2.91
CA VAL A 100 -10.84 5.58 2.90
C VAL A 100 -10.71 4.88 1.54
N THR A 101 -10.86 5.64 0.43
CA THR A 101 -10.72 5.09 -0.92
C THR A 101 -9.30 4.54 -1.16
N GLU A 102 -8.26 5.29 -0.76
CA GLU A 102 -6.87 4.84 -0.89
C GLU A 102 -6.59 3.57 -0.07
N GLN A 103 -7.15 3.47 1.15
CA GLN A 103 -7.03 2.26 1.97
C GLN A 103 -7.75 1.05 1.35
N GLU A 104 -8.92 1.26 0.74
CA GLU A 104 -9.65 0.20 0.04
C GLU A 104 -8.90 -0.28 -1.21
N GLU A 105 -8.35 0.64 -2.00
CA GLU A 105 -7.52 0.32 -3.16
C GLU A 105 -6.24 -0.42 -2.76
N LYS A 106 -5.57 0.04 -1.71
CA LYS A 106 -4.39 -0.64 -1.15
C LYS A 106 -4.73 -2.05 -0.68
N ARG A 107 -5.82 -2.22 0.07
CA ARG A 107 -6.27 -3.52 0.54
C ARG A 107 -6.63 -4.45 -0.62
N LYS A 108 -7.29 -3.93 -1.66
CA LYS A 108 -7.60 -4.70 -2.87
C LYS A 108 -6.32 -5.13 -3.59
N SER A 109 -5.37 -4.21 -3.76
CA SER A 109 -4.05 -4.51 -4.36
C SER A 109 -3.28 -5.55 -3.55
N GLU A 110 -3.31 -5.48 -2.21
CA GLU A 110 -2.70 -6.48 -1.34
C GLU A 110 -3.37 -7.86 -1.47
N LEU A 111 -4.70 -7.91 -1.58
CA LEU A 111 -5.45 -9.14 -1.82
C LEU A 111 -5.18 -9.73 -3.20
N ASP A 112 -5.14 -8.90 -4.23
CA ASP A 112 -4.82 -9.32 -5.61
C ASP A 112 -3.37 -9.84 -5.69
N ALA A 113 -2.42 -9.21 -4.98
CA ALA A 113 -1.05 -9.68 -4.86
C ALA A 113 -0.96 -11.02 -4.11
N LEU A 114 -1.75 -11.22 -3.06
CA LEU A 114 -1.83 -12.50 -2.34
C LEU A 114 -2.46 -13.60 -3.21
N GLN A 115 -3.51 -13.30 -3.97
CA GLN A 115 -4.14 -14.25 -4.89
C GLN A 115 -3.21 -14.61 -6.06
N SER A 116 -2.41 -13.67 -6.55
CA SER A 116 -1.46 -13.94 -7.64
C SER A 116 -0.28 -14.83 -7.23
N GLN A 117 -0.03 -15.01 -5.92
CA GLN A 117 1.00 -15.92 -5.40
C GLN A 117 0.64 -17.39 -5.58
N ILE A 118 -0.63 -17.71 -5.81
CA ILE A 118 -1.07 -19.08 -6.13
C ILE A 118 -1.56 -19.04 -7.57
N ASN A 119 -0.84 -19.68 -8.50
CA ASN A 119 -1.30 -19.84 -9.87
C ASN A 119 -2.56 -20.76 -9.88
N PRO A 120 -3.80 -20.21 -10.09
CA PRO A 120 -5.03 -21.03 -10.00
C PRO A 120 -5.03 -22.16 -11.02
N HIS A 121 -4.48 -21.92 -12.20
CA HIS A 121 -4.41 -22.92 -13.25
C HIS A 121 -3.48 -24.09 -12.87
N PHE A 122 -2.36 -23.81 -12.22
CA PHE A 122 -1.49 -24.84 -11.68
C PHE A 122 -2.23 -25.69 -10.62
N LEU A 123 -2.97 -25.04 -9.73
CA LEU A 123 -3.73 -25.73 -8.67
C LEU A 123 -4.79 -26.65 -9.26
N TYR A 124 -5.66 -26.15 -10.16
CA TYR A 124 -6.69 -26.95 -10.79
C TYR A 124 -6.09 -28.15 -11.55
N ASN A 125 -5.07 -27.93 -12.36
CA ASN A 125 -4.42 -29.01 -13.11
C ASN A 125 -3.77 -30.07 -12.20
N THR A 126 -3.26 -29.64 -11.04
CA THR A 126 -2.67 -30.57 -10.04
C THR A 126 -3.76 -31.40 -9.38
N LEU A 127 -4.88 -30.79 -8.98
CA LEU A 127 -6.03 -31.49 -8.40
C LEU A 127 -6.64 -32.47 -9.38
N ASP A 128 -6.83 -32.08 -10.64
CA ASP A 128 -7.32 -32.97 -11.71
C ASP A 128 -6.38 -34.16 -11.88
N SER A 129 -5.06 -33.94 -11.89
CA SER A 129 -4.08 -35.02 -11.97
C SER A 129 -4.19 -35.99 -10.80
N ILE A 130 -4.42 -35.50 -9.57
CA ILE A 130 -4.65 -36.33 -8.39
C ILE A 130 -5.92 -37.17 -8.54
N VAL A 131 -7.02 -36.55 -9.03
CA VAL A 131 -8.28 -37.28 -9.28
C VAL A 131 -8.06 -38.40 -10.30
N TRP A 132 -7.36 -38.12 -11.41
CA TRP A 132 -7.02 -39.12 -12.41
C TRP A 132 -6.17 -40.27 -11.84
N MET A 133 -5.22 -39.98 -10.95
CA MET A 133 -4.41 -41.01 -10.28
C MET A 133 -5.27 -41.90 -9.37
N ILE A 134 -6.17 -41.29 -8.58
CA ILE A 134 -7.08 -42.05 -7.71
C ILE A 134 -8.00 -42.94 -8.54
N THR A 135 -8.59 -42.41 -9.61
CA THR A 135 -9.48 -43.16 -10.52
C THR A 135 -8.73 -44.28 -11.24
N GLY A 136 -7.44 -44.08 -11.52
CA GLY A 136 -6.56 -45.11 -12.12
C GLY A 136 -5.86 -46.02 -11.11
N GLU A 137 -6.30 -46.05 -9.84
CA GLU A 137 -5.75 -46.87 -8.75
C GLU A 137 -4.27 -46.61 -8.43
N ARG A 138 -3.72 -45.44 -8.85
CA ARG A 138 -2.32 -45.01 -8.60
C ARG A 138 -2.22 -44.30 -7.26
N TYR A 139 -2.68 -44.90 -6.18
CA TYR A 139 -2.82 -44.26 -4.86
C TYR A 139 -1.49 -43.72 -4.28
N ARG A 140 -0.37 -44.44 -4.50
CA ARG A 140 0.94 -43.99 -4.00
C ARG A 140 1.38 -42.66 -4.63
N GLU A 141 1.15 -42.50 -5.91
CA GLU A 141 1.48 -41.27 -6.64
C GLU A 141 0.53 -40.14 -6.26
N ALA A 142 -0.76 -40.41 -6.06
CA ALA A 142 -1.72 -39.46 -5.57
C ALA A 142 -1.33 -38.91 -4.18
N VAL A 143 -0.97 -39.80 -3.24
CA VAL A 143 -0.51 -39.43 -1.89
C VAL A 143 0.80 -38.58 -1.98
N PHE A 144 1.75 -38.99 -2.81
CA PHE A 144 2.96 -38.21 -3.05
C PHE A 144 2.63 -36.81 -3.56
N MET A 145 1.77 -36.69 -4.58
CA MET A 145 1.37 -35.42 -5.17
C MET A 145 0.70 -34.48 -4.15
N ILE A 146 -0.21 -35.02 -3.31
CA ILE A 146 -0.87 -34.26 -2.22
C ILE A 146 0.17 -33.77 -1.21
N THR A 147 1.17 -34.60 -0.88
CA THR A 147 2.23 -34.26 0.07
C THR A 147 3.11 -33.12 -0.48
N GLN A 148 3.51 -33.21 -1.76
CA GLN A 148 4.29 -32.16 -2.43
C GLN A 148 3.50 -30.84 -2.51
N LEU A 149 2.20 -30.92 -2.85
CA LEU A 149 1.32 -29.75 -2.90
C LEU A 149 1.17 -29.09 -1.53
N GLY A 150 1.00 -29.87 -0.45
CA GLY A 150 0.95 -29.34 0.91
C GLY A 150 2.26 -28.66 1.34
N SER A 151 3.40 -29.22 0.96
CA SER A 151 4.72 -28.64 1.23
C SER A 151 4.95 -27.33 0.44
N LEU A 152 4.54 -27.32 -0.83
CA LEU A 152 4.60 -26.14 -1.70
C LEU A 152 3.79 -24.97 -1.11
N PHE A 153 2.57 -25.20 -0.64
CA PHE A 153 1.74 -24.18 -0.02
C PHE A 153 2.32 -23.66 1.29
N ARG A 154 2.99 -24.49 2.08
CA ARG A 154 3.61 -24.07 3.34
C ARG A 154 4.64 -22.95 3.12
N VAL A 155 5.45 -23.03 2.07
CA VAL A 155 6.42 -21.98 1.70
C VAL A 155 5.71 -20.79 1.06
N SER A 156 4.80 -21.02 0.12
CA SER A 156 4.07 -19.94 -0.56
C SER A 156 3.29 -19.05 0.41
N LEU A 157 2.67 -19.64 1.45
CA LEU A 157 1.85 -18.93 2.44
C LEU A 157 2.65 -18.39 3.63
N SER A 158 3.97 -18.57 3.70
CA SER A 158 4.92 -18.26 4.78
C SER A 158 4.58 -17.00 5.63
N ARG A 159 3.39 -16.97 6.26
CA ARG A 159 2.89 -15.92 7.18
C ARG A 159 3.06 -14.47 6.68
N GLY A 160 3.00 -14.25 5.36
CA GLY A 160 3.12 -12.92 4.77
C GLY A 160 4.55 -12.41 4.59
N LYS A 161 5.58 -13.16 4.98
CA LYS A 161 6.97 -12.77 4.75
C LYS A 161 7.32 -12.81 3.26
N THR A 162 8.08 -11.83 2.80
CA THR A 162 8.57 -11.74 1.41
C THR A 162 10.02 -12.17 1.25
N ILE A 163 10.80 -12.16 2.34
CA ILE A 163 12.19 -12.63 2.39
C ILE A 163 12.22 -13.98 3.11
N ILE A 164 12.84 -14.97 2.45
CA ILE A 164 13.03 -16.34 2.96
C ILE A 164 14.47 -16.78 2.78
N SER A 165 14.82 -17.96 3.33
CA SER A 165 16.12 -18.58 3.03
C SER A 165 16.13 -19.16 1.60
N ILE A 166 17.31 -19.19 0.97
CA ILE A 166 17.47 -19.88 -0.32
C ILE A 166 17.16 -21.37 -0.16
N GLU A 167 17.42 -21.99 1.00
CA GLU A 167 17.00 -23.37 1.29
C GLU A 167 15.48 -23.56 1.12
N ASP A 168 14.67 -22.64 1.68
CA ASP A 168 13.20 -22.70 1.56
C ASP A 168 12.77 -22.50 0.10
N GLU A 169 13.40 -21.59 -0.64
CA GLU A 169 13.13 -21.35 -2.05
C GLU A 169 13.47 -22.56 -2.92
N ILE A 170 14.63 -23.20 -2.68
CA ILE A 170 15.04 -24.43 -3.37
C ILE A 170 14.06 -25.57 -3.04
N ARG A 171 13.69 -25.76 -1.78
CA ARG A 171 12.69 -26.75 -1.37
C ARG A 171 11.34 -26.52 -2.06
N HIS A 172 10.91 -25.28 -2.17
CA HIS A 172 9.70 -24.91 -2.91
C HIS A 172 9.83 -25.29 -4.39
N ALA A 173 10.96 -24.93 -5.03
CA ALA A 173 11.25 -25.24 -6.42
C ALA A 173 11.28 -26.76 -6.67
N GLN A 174 11.89 -27.54 -5.79
CA GLN A 174 11.92 -29.02 -5.86
C GLN A 174 10.52 -29.65 -5.76
N ASN A 175 9.68 -29.16 -4.83
CA ASN A 175 8.31 -29.62 -4.70
C ASN A 175 7.48 -29.27 -5.95
N TYR A 176 7.66 -28.07 -6.51
CA TYR A 176 7.02 -27.64 -7.75
C TYR A 176 7.43 -28.55 -8.93
N MET A 177 8.72 -28.77 -9.10
CA MET A 177 9.25 -29.62 -10.19
C MET A 177 8.82 -31.08 -10.04
N SER A 178 8.72 -31.59 -8.82
CA SER A 178 8.20 -32.95 -8.55
C SER A 178 6.76 -33.12 -9.03
N ILE A 179 5.91 -32.13 -8.78
CA ILE A 179 4.53 -32.10 -9.29
C ILE A 179 4.51 -32.03 -10.81
N GLN A 180 5.30 -31.12 -11.41
CA GLN A 180 5.35 -30.96 -12.86
C GLN A 180 5.89 -32.21 -13.56
N LYS A 181 6.92 -32.85 -13.02
CA LYS A 181 7.47 -34.09 -13.57
C LYS A 181 6.43 -35.18 -13.72
N ILE A 182 5.55 -35.35 -12.73
CA ILE A 182 4.45 -36.30 -12.80
C ILE A 182 3.42 -35.88 -13.86
N ARG A 183 3.05 -34.59 -13.91
CA ARG A 183 2.08 -34.05 -14.88
C ARG A 183 2.54 -34.22 -16.33
N TYR A 184 3.80 -33.97 -16.58
CA TYR A 184 4.42 -34.12 -17.91
C TYR A 184 4.93 -35.57 -18.17
N LYS A 185 4.50 -36.55 -17.37
CA LYS A 185 4.82 -37.99 -17.54
C LYS A 185 6.34 -38.25 -17.65
N ASN A 186 7.14 -37.53 -16.86
CA ASN A 186 8.60 -37.57 -16.88
C ASN A 186 9.24 -37.18 -18.24
N ALA A 187 8.60 -36.24 -18.98
CA ALA A 187 9.12 -35.76 -20.26
C ALA A 187 10.40 -34.91 -20.12
N PHE A 188 10.85 -34.60 -18.91
CA PHE A 188 12.10 -33.88 -18.66
C PHE A 188 12.75 -34.35 -17.36
N GLN A 189 14.04 -34.07 -17.23
CA GLN A 189 14.78 -34.24 -15.99
C GLN A 189 15.12 -32.90 -15.36
N VAL A 190 15.25 -32.85 -14.05
CA VAL A 190 15.71 -31.67 -13.32
C VAL A 190 16.75 -32.06 -12.30
N GLU A 191 17.84 -31.30 -12.28
CA GLU A 191 18.94 -31.44 -11.34
C GLU A 191 19.15 -30.16 -10.55
N PHE A 192 19.42 -30.27 -9.24
CA PHE A 192 19.70 -29.15 -8.35
C PHE A 192 21.13 -29.29 -7.80
N GLN A 193 22.00 -28.35 -8.14
CA GLN A 193 23.39 -28.26 -7.71
C GLN A 193 23.59 -26.94 -6.96
N VAL A 194 23.22 -26.88 -5.68
CA VAL A 194 23.30 -25.67 -4.87
C VAL A 194 24.25 -25.87 -3.70
N GLU A 195 25.21 -24.96 -3.59
CA GLU A 195 26.22 -24.99 -2.51
C GLU A 195 25.54 -24.82 -1.14
N PRO A 196 25.96 -25.55 -0.09
CA PRO A 196 25.35 -25.49 1.22
C PRO A 196 25.39 -24.09 1.86
N GLU A 197 26.45 -23.34 1.62
CA GLU A 197 26.67 -21.99 2.12
C GLU A 197 25.63 -21.02 1.55
N VAL A 198 25.33 -21.15 0.26
CA VAL A 198 24.32 -20.35 -0.45
C VAL A 198 22.92 -20.58 0.11
N GLN A 199 22.61 -21.81 0.52
CA GLN A 199 21.27 -22.14 1.04
C GLN A 199 20.90 -21.38 2.31
N GLN A 200 21.91 -20.93 3.08
CA GLN A 200 21.71 -20.18 4.33
C GLN A 200 21.58 -18.67 4.14
N CYS A 201 21.50 -18.20 2.92
CA CYS A 201 21.37 -16.77 2.60
C CYS A 201 19.92 -16.36 2.31
N CYS A 202 19.68 -15.04 2.34
CA CYS A 202 18.38 -14.44 2.07
C CYS A 202 18.08 -14.40 0.58
N THR A 203 16.82 -14.65 0.23
CA THR A 203 16.28 -14.36 -1.10
C THR A 203 14.85 -13.84 -1.03
N VAL A 204 14.35 -13.27 -2.12
CA VAL A 204 12.92 -12.96 -2.27
C VAL A 204 12.19 -14.26 -2.58
N LYS A 205 11.08 -14.55 -1.90
CA LYS A 205 10.32 -15.78 -2.12
C LYS A 205 9.76 -15.88 -3.54
N LEU A 206 9.58 -17.09 -4.05
CA LEU A 206 8.96 -17.38 -5.36
C LEU A 206 9.66 -16.65 -6.52
N VAL A 207 10.99 -16.68 -6.53
CA VAL A 207 11.80 -16.15 -7.64
C VAL A 207 12.26 -17.26 -8.59
N LEU A 208 12.48 -18.49 -8.10
CA LEU A 208 12.87 -19.63 -8.94
C LEU A 208 11.67 -20.21 -9.71
N GLN A 209 10.48 -20.21 -9.14
CA GLN A 209 9.30 -20.82 -9.78
C GLN A 209 9.01 -20.22 -11.16
N PRO A 210 8.96 -18.89 -11.38
CA PRO A 210 8.72 -18.33 -12.71
C PRO A 210 9.80 -18.68 -13.74
N LEU A 211 11.05 -18.86 -13.31
CA LEU A 211 12.14 -19.27 -14.18
C LEU A 211 11.92 -20.74 -14.61
N LEU A 212 11.59 -21.61 -13.66
CA LEU A 212 11.27 -23.01 -13.93
C LEU A 212 10.00 -23.18 -14.79
N GLU A 213 8.99 -22.34 -14.57
CA GLU A 213 7.80 -22.30 -15.43
C GLU A 213 8.16 -21.98 -16.88
N ASN A 214 9.05 -21.00 -17.10
CA ASN A 214 9.54 -20.68 -18.43
C ASN A 214 10.34 -21.82 -19.05
N ALA A 215 11.25 -22.44 -18.30
CA ALA A 215 12.05 -23.57 -18.76
C ALA A 215 11.15 -24.75 -19.19
N ILE A 216 10.09 -25.05 -18.42
CA ILE A 216 9.13 -26.12 -18.79
C ILE A 216 8.33 -25.71 -20.03
N TYR A 217 7.74 -24.51 -20.05
CA TYR A 217 6.81 -24.11 -21.09
C TYR A 217 7.48 -23.88 -22.45
N TYR A 218 8.66 -23.24 -22.46
CA TYR A 218 9.37 -22.90 -23.69
C TYR A 218 10.50 -23.85 -24.03
N GLY A 219 11.13 -24.44 -22.99
CA GLY A 219 12.24 -25.35 -23.17
C GLY A 219 11.82 -26.79 -23.49
N MET A 220 10.74 -27.28 -22.84
CA MET A 220 10.44 -28.72 -22.83
C MET A 220 9.29 -29.14 -23.74
N GLU A 221 8.51 -28.19 -24.30
CA GLU A 221 7.28 -28.49 -25.08
C GLU A 221 7.57 -29.35 -26.34
N TYR A 222 8.80 -29.28 -26.89
CA TYR A 222 9.20 -29.93 -28.13
C TYR A 222 10.30 -31.00 -27.97
N MET A 223 10.66 -31.38 -26.71
CA MET A 223 11.86 -32.19 -26.44
C MET A 223 11.62 -33.71 -26.33
N ASP A 224 10.43 -34.22 -26.63
CA ASP A 224 10.09 -35.65 -26.70
C ASP A 224 10.71 -36.57 -25.61
N GLY A 225 10.93 -36.02 -24.39
CA GLY A 225 11.48 -36.75 -23.24
C GLY A 225 12.99 -36.55 -22.99
N GLU A 226 13.68 -35.77 -23.83
CA GLU A 226 15.10 -35.46 -23.68
C GLU A 226 15.36 -34.08 -23.03
N GLY A 227 14.32 -33.49 -22.44
CA GLY A 227 14.42 -32.19 -21.77
C GLY A 227 15.23 -32.26 -20.49
N GLU A 228 16.18 -31.35 -20.32
CA GLU A 228 17.02 -31.22 -19.12
C GLU A 228 16.92 -29.80 -18.57
N ILE A 229 16.69 -29.70 -17.26
CA ILE A 229 16.72 -28.44 -16.53
C ILE A 229 17.74 -28.56 -15.42
N LEU A 230 18.69 -27.63 -15.39
CA LEU A 230 19.73 -27.58 -14.39
C LEU A 230 19.57 -26.31 -13.53
N VAL A 231 19.44 -26.48 -12.21
CA VAL A 231 19.43 -25.40 -11.24
C VAL A 231 20.76 -25.38 -10.50
N LYS A 232 21.53 -24.29 -10.63
CA LYS A 232 22.79 -24.10 -9.91
C LYS A 232 22.65 -22.96 -8.90
N GLY A 233 23.39 -23.06 -7.79
CA GLY A 233 23.54 -21.98 -6.82
C GLY A 233 24.94 -21.95 -6.27
N TYR A 234 25.65 -20.84 -6.46
CA TYR A 234 27.02 -20.66 -6.00
C TYR A 234 27.26 -19.21 -5.54
N GLU A 235 28.26 -19.02 -4.70
CA GLU A 235 28.77 -17.72 -4.28
C GLU A 235 30.01 -17.34 -5.07
N LYS A 236 30.09 -16.10 -5.51
CA LYS A 236 31.25 -15.53 -6.16
C LYS A 236 31.39 -14.05 -5.82
N ASP A 237 32.58 -13.66 -5.34
CA ASP A 237 32.97 -12.27 -5.03
C ASP A 237 31.99 -11.56 -4.02
N GLY A 238 31.37 -12.33 -3.09
CA GLY A 238 30.42 -11.80 -2.10
C GLY A 238 28.98 -11.71 -2.60
N ASP A 239 28.70 -12.16 -3.81
CA ASP A 239 27.38 -12.21 -4.41
C ASP A 239 26.96 -13.67 -4.69
N ILE A 240 25.64 -13.87 -4.71
CA ILE A 240 25.03 -15.17 -5.01
C ILE A 240 24.46 -15.15 -6.41
N TYR A 241 24.69 -16.24 -7.10
CA TYR A 241 24.15 -16.54 -8.42
C TYR A 241 23.30 -17.82 -8.34
N LEU A 242 21.98 -17.67 -8.62
CA LEU A 242 21.08 -18.82 -8.80
C LEU A 242 20.72 -18.92 -10.28
N GLU A 243 21.16 -19.96 -10.93
CA GLU A 243 20.98 -20.20 -12.37
C GLU A 243 19.91 -21.25 -12.61
N VAL A 244 19.03 -21.00 -13.56
CA VAL A 244 18.13 -22.00 -14.16
C VAL A 244 18.48 -22.07 -15.64
N GLN A 245 18.95 -23.23 -16.08
CA GLN A 245 19.34 -23.50 -17.45
C GLN A 245 18.49 -24.65 -18.00
N ASP A 246 17.96 -24.49 -19.19
CA ASP A 246 17.31 -25.54 -19.97
C ASP A 246 18.08 -25.81 -21.26
N ASN A 247 17.85 -27.00 -21.84
CA ASN A 247 18.39 -27.41 -23.15
C ASN A 247 17.35 -27.30 -24.28
N GLY A 248 16.36 -26.40 -24.13
CA GLY A 248 15.27 -26.21 -25.11
C GLY A 248 15.71 -25.49 -26.39
N LEU A 249 14.72 -24.97 -27.13
CA LEU A 249 14.97 -24.32 -28.42
C LEU A 249 15.75 -23.01 -28.31
N GLY A 250 15.79 -22.39 -27.13
CA GLY A 250 16.39 -21.08 -26.97
C GLY A 250 15.75 -19.99 -27.83
N MET A 251 16.41 -18.84 -27.92
CA MET A 251 16.02 -17.72 -28.76
C MET A 251 17.23 -16.86 -29.12
N PRO A 252 17.12 -15.99 -30.16
CA PRO A 252 18.19 -15.04 -30.50
C PRO A 252 18.50 -14.11 -29.30
N GLU A 253 19.78 -13.80 -29.12
CA GLU A 253 20.28 -12.95 -28.02
C GLU A 253 19.58 -11.59 -27.98
N GLU A 254 19.27 -10.99 -29.16
CA GLU A 254 18.52 -9.73 -29.26
C GLU A 254 17.10 -9.81 -28.71
N GLU A 255 16.44 -10.96 -28.83
CA GLU A 255 15.11 -11.21 -28.29
C GLU A 255 15.18 -11.48 -26.77
N ALA A 256 16.19 -12.24 -26.35
CA ALA A 256 16.44 -12.50 -24.93
C ALA A 256 16.71 -11.20 -24.14
N ALA A 257 17.51 -10.28 -24.69
CA ALA A 257 17.79 -8.98 -24.10
C ALA A 257 16.51 -8.10 -23.92
N LYS A 258 15.51 -8.26 -24.79
CA LYS A 258 14.25 -7.54 -24.69
C LYS A 258 13.30 -8.12 -23.65
N LEU A 259 13.53 -9.34 -23.15
CA LEU A 259 12.66 -10.00 -22.17
C LEU A 259 12.48 -9.19 -20.87
N LEU A 260 13.44 -8.40 -20.47
CA LEU A 260 13.39 -7.57 -19.27
C LEU A 260 13.03 -6.10 -19.55
N THR A 261 13.06 -5.64 -20.82
CA THR A 261 12.92 -4.21 -21.15
C THR A 261 11.59 -3.81 -21.79
N GLU A 262 10.90 -4.72 -22.46
CA GLU A 262 9.64 -4.42 -23.14
C GLU A 262 8.45 -4.45 -22.18
N SER A 263 7.61 -3.38 -22.22
CA SER A 263 6.40 -3.30 -21.41
C SER A 263 5.40 -4.40 -21.77
N SER A 264 4.78 -5.00 -20.76
CA SER A 264 3.81 -6.11 -20.86
C SER A 264 2.58 -5.83 -21.74
N ARG A 265 2.41 -4.61 -22.28
CA ARG A 265 1.27 -4.21 -23.13
C ARG A 265 1.37 -4.67 -24.59
N GLU A 266 2.55 -4.99 -25.07
CA GLU A 266 2.77 -5.33 -26.49
C GLU A 266 2.91 -6.84 -26.76
N ARG A 267 2.98 -7.68 -25.72
CA ARG A 267 3.17 -9.12 -25.87
C ARG A 267 1.87 -9.90 -25.90
N LYS A 268 1.75 -10.79 -26.87
CA LYS A 268 0.72 -11.84 -26.90
C LYS A 268 0.85 -12.66 -25.61
N ARG A 269 -0.29 -12.90 -24.93
CA ARG A 269 -0.49 -13.63 -23.65
C ARG A 269 0.65 -14.60 -23.28
N GLY A 270 1.33 -14.31 -22.16
CA GLY A 270 2.06 -15.30 -21.35
C GLY A 270 3.57 -15.13 -21.25
N SER A 271 4.26 -14.55 -22.22
CA SER A 271 5.72 -14.53 -22.28
C SER A 271 6.34 -13.30 -21.59
N GLY A 272 7.18 -13.53 -20.60
CA GLY A 272 8.06 -12.50 -20.00
C GLY A 272 7.51 -11.71 -18.81
N VAL A 273 6.20 -11.74 -18.52
CA VAL A 273 5.63 -11.03 -17.35
C VAL A 273 6.20 -11.58 -16.03
N GLY A 274 6.40 -12.89 -15.95
CA GLY A 274 6.97 -13.54 -14.78
C GLY A 274 8.40 -13.09 -14.48
N LEU A 275 9.26 -13.02 -15.51
CA LEU A 275 10.66 -12.60 -15.38
C LEU A 275 10.79 -11.13 -14.99
N ILE A 276 10.02 -10.23 -15.63
CA ILE A 276 10.00 -8.80 -15.31
C ILE A 276 9.59 -8.59 -13.84
N ASN A 277 8.59 -9.33 -13.36
CA ASN A 277 8.16 -9.24 -11.98
C ASN A 277 9.25 -9.72 -11.01
N VAL A 278 9.95 -10.80 -11.34
CA VAL A 278 11.07 -11.30 -10.53
C VAL A 278 12.20 -10.27 -10.50
N ASP A 279 12.63 -9.75 -11.65
CA ASP A 279 13.67 -8.71 -11.74
C ASP A 279 13.32 -7.48 -10.91
N SER A 280 12.09 -6.97 -11.07
CA SER A 280 11.60 -5.80 -10.32
C SER A 280 11.60 -6.04 -8.81
N ARG A 281 11.20 -7.23 -8.35
CA ARG A 281 11.16 -7.59 -6.93
C ARG A 281 12.57 -7.70 -6.33
N ILE A 282 13.50 -8.26 -7.07
CA ILE A 282 14.92 -8.36 -6.66
C ILE A 282 15.50 -6.95 -6.54
N ARG A 283 15.38 -6.11 -7.58
CA ARG A 283 15.88 -4.73 -7.59
C ARG A 283 15.28 -3.87 -6.48
N LEU A 284 14.01 -4.07 -6.17
CA LEU A 284 13.33 -3.35 -5.10
C LEU A 284 13.91 -3.68 -3.71
N ARG A 285 14.38 -4.92 -3.52
CA ARG A 285 14.85 -5.41 -2.20
C ARG A 285 16.34 -5.29 -1.99
N PHE A 286 17.11 -5.55 -3.03
CA PHE A 286 18.56 -5.62 -2.91
C PHE A 286 19.30 -4.44 -3.56
N GLY A 287 18.68 -3.71 -4.47
CA GLY A 287 19.30 -2.58 -5.18
C GLY A 287 19.25 -2.75 -6.70
N LYS A 288 19.53 -1.65 -7.40
CA LYS A 288 19.44 -1.60 -8.88
C LYS A 288 20.53 -2.41 -9.58
N GLU A 289 21.64 -2.65 -8.90
CA GLU A 289 22.79 -3.44 -9.35
C GLU A 289 22.50 -4.94 -9.44
N TYR A 290 21.50 -5.40 -8.72
CA TYR A 290 21.04 -6.78 -8.69
C TYR A 290 19.85 -7.00 -9.63
N GLY A 291 19.49 -8.26 -9.90
CA GLY A 291 18.36 -8.58 -10.79
C GLY A 291 18.57 -9.86 -11.57
N LEU A 292 17.97 -9.95 -12.75
CA LEU A 292 18.09 -11.07 -13.66
C LEU A 292 19.10 -10.79 -14.78
N LEU A 293 19.85 -11.83 -15.13
CA LEU A 293 20.67 -11.91 -16.35
C LEU A 293 20.11 -13.03 -17.21
N ILE A 294 19.97 -12.80 -18.52
CA ILE A 294 19.42 -13.79 -19.46
C ILE A 294 20.41 -14.00 -20.57
N GLU A 295 20.77 -15.28 -20.79
CA GLU A 295 21.60 -15.74 -21.88
C GLU A 295 20.82 -16.80 -22.66
N SER A 296 20.75 -16.70 -23.97
CA SER A 296 20.07 -17.68 -24.81
C SER A 296 20.64 -17.67 -26.22
N HIS A 297 20.75 -18.84 -26.81
CA HIS A 297 21.12 -19.04 -28.21
C HIS A 297 20.13 -20.02 -28.84
N PRO A 298 19.79 -19.84 -30.12
CA PRO A 298 18.91 -20.77 -30.84
C PRO A 298 19.48 -22.20 -30.81
N ASP A 299 18.63 -23.15 -30.48
CA ASP A 299 18.95 -24.61 -30.39
C ASP A 299 19.94 -24.99 -29.27
N GLU A 300 20.29 -24.06 -28.36
CA GLU A 300 21.19 -24.31 -27.21
C GLU A 300 20.46 -24.10 -25.87
N GLY A 301 19.20 -23.69 -25.90
CA GLY A 301 18.40 -23.43 -24.70
C GLY A 301 18.54 -22.01 -24.13
N MET A 302 18.10 -21.87 -22.90
CA MET A 302 18.12 -20.60 -22.18
C MET A 302 18.74 -20.78 -20.80
N LYS A 303 19.52 -19.80 -20.36
CA LYS A 303 20.03 -19.67 -18.99
C LYS A 303 19.56 -18.34 -18.41
N VAL A 304 18.84 -18.41 -17.29
CA VAL A 304 18.40 -17.24 -16.51
C VAL A 304 19.10 -17.28 -15.17
N THR A 305 19.84 -16.23 -14.85
CA THR A 305 20.61 -16.10 -13.62
C THR A 305 19.99 -15.02 -12.73
N ILE A 306 19.69 -15.37 -11.49
CA ILE A 306 19.37 -14.44 -10.41
C ILE A 306 20.68 -14.01 -9.77
N HIS A 307 20.96 -12.71 -9.77
CA HIS A 307 22.11 -12.11 -9.12
C HIS A 307 21.63 -11.32 -7.90
N ILE A 308 22.10 -11.70 -6.70
CA ILE A 308 21.74 -11.08 -5.41
C ILE A 308 22.95 -11.06 -4.47
N PRO A 309 23.00 -10.19 -3.45
CA PRO A 309 24.11 -10.14 -2.50
C PRO A 309 24.08 -11.35 -1.54
N ALA A 310 25.25 -11.79 -1.09
CA ALA A 310 25.40 -12.86 -0.11
C ALA A 310 25.05 -12.36 1.32
N ILE A 311 23.77 -12.32 1.66
CA ILE A 311 23.27 -11.87 2.96
C ILE A 311 22.82 -13.10 3.76
N PRO A 312 23.45 -13.42 4.92
CA PRO A 312 23.05 -14.53 5.77
C PRO A 312 21.58 -14.43 6.22
N TYR A 313 20.85 -15.53 6.22
CA TYR A 313 19.47 -15.58 6.66
C TYR A 313 19.38 -15.59 8.20
N THR A 314 19.22 -14.39 8.78
CA THR A 314 18.99 -14.16 10.19
C THR A 314 17.69 -13.36 10.38
N GLU A 315 17.08 -13.42 11.56
CA GLU A 315 15.87 -12.63 11.83
C GLU A 315 16.10 -11.13 11.63
N GLU A 316 17.28 -10.63 12.02
CA GLU A 316 17.67 -9.23 11.85
C GLU A 316 17.77 -8.84 10.37
N ASN A 317 18.53 -9.60 9.57
CA ASN A 317 18.68 -9.33 8.15
C ASN A 317 17.37 -9.47 7.40
N GLN A 318 16.53 -10.46 7.75
CA GLN A 318 15.21 -10.62 7.20
C GLN A 318 14.35 -9.38 7.45
N GLN A 319 14.31 -8.88 8.69
CA GLN A 319 13.52 -7.70 9.04
C GLN A 319 14.03 -6.44 8.34
N LEU A 320 15.35 -6.23 8.29
CA LEU A 320 15.95 -5.08 7.58
C LEU A 320 15.60 -5.09 6.08
N LEU A 321 15.65 -6.27 5.45
CA LEU A 321 15.27 -6.42 4.05
C LEU A 321 13.76 -6.23 3.83
N GLU A 322 12.89 -6.74 4.71
CA GLU A 322 11.43 -6.53 4.64
C GLU A 322 11.06 -5.05 4.75
N GLU A 323 11.76 -4.30 5.59
CA GLU A 323 11.55 -2.86 5.80
C GLU A 323 12.23 -1.98 4.73
N GLY A 324 13.03 -2.56 3.82
CA GLY A 324 13.80 -1.81 2.82
C GLY A 324 14.91 -0.94 3.44
N LYS A 325 15.38 -1.31 4.63
CA LYS A 325 16.40 -0.57 5.40
C LYS A 325 17.79 -1.21 5.33
N TYR A 326 17.92 -2.32 4.65
CA TYR A 326 19.22 -2.97 4.46
C TYR A 326 20.10 -2.07 3.60
N LYS A 327 21.21 -1.60 4.18
CA LYS A 327 22.29 -0.92 3.45
C LYS A 327 23.40 -1.93 3.30
N ALA A 328 23.76 -2.27 2.06
CA ALA A 328 25.01 -2.99 1.81
C ALA A 328 26.15 -2.26 2.53
N LYS A 329 26.97 -2.98 3.26
CA LYS A 329 28.17 -2.39 3.90
C LYS A 329 28.99 -1.79 2.76
N GLU A 330 29.07 -0.44 2.69
CA GLU A 330 30.06 0.24 1.89
C GLU A 330 31.42 -0.42 2.22
N GLU A 331 32.09 -0.95 1.22
CA GLU A 331 33.43 -1.49 1.31
C GLU A 331 34.30 -0.46 2.04
N LYS A 332 34.79 -0.84 3.21
CA LYS A 332 35.90 -0.10 3.81
C LYS A 332 37.12 -0.35 2.96
N SER A 333 37.44 0.63 2.11
CA SER A 333 38.75 0.75 1.45
C SER A 333 39.87 0.75 2.47
#